data_37f6b028a01ede8ec360b49d54f7deae
#
_entry.id   37f6b028a01ede8ec360b49d54f7deae
#
_cell.length_a   1.000
_cell.length_b   1.000
_cell.length_c   1.000
_cell.angle_alpha   90.00
_cell.angle_beta   90.00
_cell.angle_gamma   90.00
#
_symmetry.space_group_name_H-M   'P 1'
#
loop_
_entity.id
_entity.type
_entity.pdbx_description
1 polymer ?
#
loop_
_entity_poly.entity_id
_entity_poly.type
_entity_poly.pdbx_seq_one_letter_code
_entity_poly.pdbx_strand_id
1 'polypeptide(L)'
;MFKDELDVISQAILNEVEGYEFYKLVATQATGGSKEAFLELANEELKHVEFLKTLFNKIKESDEDDIRLAFDAKPPSPNIYNWEKLGIGVTSLAMSVFSIGIQMEKDSIEFYQNAKDRSTINAAKELFDILIKWEKVHLDQFTIQYNLYKEEWWADQSFSPF
;
A
#
# COMPACT_ATOMS: atom_id res chain seq x y z
N MET A 1 11.00 -16.50 -21.08
CA MET A 1 11.34 -17.03 -19.76
C MET A 1 10.89 -16.13 -18.63
N PHE A 2 10.88 -14.79 -18.74
CA PHE A 2 10.47 -13.84 -17.69
C PHE A 2 9.04 -13.30 -17.83
N LYS A 3 8.19 -13.96 -18.58
CA LYS A 3 6.81 -13.50 -18.82
C LYS A 3 6.02 -13.46 -17.51
N ASP A 4 6.18 -14.48 -16.68
CA ASP A 4 5.43 -14.60 -15.43
C ASP A 4 5.84 -13.51 -14.42
N GLU A 5 7.14 -13.19 -14.32
CA GLU A 5 7.64 -12.09 -13.49
C GLU A 5 7.18 -10.73 -14.02
N LEU A 6 7.21 -10.51 -15.33
CA LEU A 6 6.72 -9.27 -15.95
C LEU A 6 5.21 -9.10 -15.74
N ASP A 7 4.43 -10.16 -15.83
CA ASP A 7 2.99 -10.14 -15.60
C ASP A 7 2.69 -9.81 -14.12
N VAL A 8 3.46 -10.38 -13.18
CA VAL A 8 3.36 -10.05 -11.74
C VAL A 8 3.70 -8.59 -11.47
N ILE A 9 4.80 -8.08 -12.02
CA ILE A 9 5.19 -6.67 -11.82
C ILE A 9 4.18 -5.72 -12.49
N SER A 10 3.63 -6.08 -13.63
CA SER A 10 2.58 -5.27 -14.29
C SER A 10 1.33 -5.17 -13.42
N GLN A 11 0.90 -6.27 -12.82
CA GLN A 11 -0.24 -6.26 -11.91
C GLN A 11 0.08 -5.49 -10.61
N ALA A 12 1.29 -5.62 -10.10
CA ALA A 12 1.74 -4.84 -8.95
C ALA A 12 1.68 -3.33 -9.24
N ILE A 13 2.20 -2.89 -10.40
CA ILE A 13 2.10 -1.48 -10.83
C ILE A 13 0.65 -1.01 -10.85
N LEU A 14 -0.27 -1.82 -11.37
CA LEU A 14 -1.69 -1.46 -11.42
C LEU A 14 -2.27 -1.31 -10.02
N ASN A 15 -1.97 -2.22 -9.11
CA ASN A 15 -2.44 -2.16 -7.72
C ASN A 15 -1.95 -0.88 -7.01
N GLU A 16 -0.68 -0.52 -7.18
CA GLU A 16 -0.12 0.72 -6.61
C GLU A 16 -0.73 1.98 -7.24
N VAL A 17 -1.04 1.97 -8.54
CA VAL A 17 -1.76 3.07 -9.21
C VAL A 17 -3.17 3.22 -8.64
N GLU A 18 -3.88 2.14 -8.40
CA GLU A 18 -5.20 2.16 -7.77
C GLU A 18 -5.11 2.71 -6.33
N GLY A 19 -4.11 2.33 -5.55
CA GLY A 19 -3.80 2.88 -4.24
C GLY A 19 -3.55 4.39 -4.28
N TYR A 20 -2.68 4.83 -5.19
CA TYR A 20 -2.40 6.25 -5.41
C TYR A 20 -3.66 7.06 -5.70
N GLU A 21 -4.49 6.62 -6.65
CA GLU A 21 -5.72 7.34 -7.01
C GLU A 21 -6.75 7.32 -5.88
N PHE A 22 -6.84 6.22 -5.12
CA PHE A 22 -7.71 6.13 -3.95
C PHE A 22 -7.32 7.14 -2.87
N TYR A 23 -6.07 7.18 -2.44
CA TYR A 23 -5.62 8.10 -1.39
C TYR A 23 -5.70 9.56 -1.83
N LYS A 24 -5.43 9.83 -3.09
CA LYS A 24 -5.62 11.15 -3.68
C LYS A 24 -7.09 11.60 -3.68
N LEU A 25 -8.01 10.69 -4.00
CA LEU A 25 -9.44 10.94 -3.93
C LEU A 25 -9.87 11.23 -2.47
N VAL A 26 -9.42 10.42 -1.52
CA VAL A 26 -9.71 10.61 -0.10
C VAL A 26 -9.19 11.95 0.41
N ALA A 27 -8.02 12.38 -0.03
CA ALA A 27 -7.48 13.69 0.30
C ALA A 27 -8.39 14.85 -0.10
N THR A 28 -9.24 14.68 -1.12
CA THR A 28 -10.23 15.70 -1.50
C THR A 28 -11.39 15.82 -0.50
N GLN A 29 -11.64 14.78 0.29
CA GLN A 29 -12.70 14.74 1.31
C GLN A 29 -12.16 15.13 2.71
N ALA A 30 -10.86 15.26 2.86
CA ALA A 30 -10.19 15.59 4.10
C ALA A 30 -9.75 17.07 4.12
N THR A 31 -9.50 17.60 5.32
CA THR A 31 -9.05 18.98 5.55
C THR A 31 -7.85 19.01 6.48
N GLY A 32 -7.05 20.09 6.40
CA GLY A 32 -5.90 20.30 7.29
C GLY A 32 -4.89 19.15 7.23
N GLY A 33 -4.36 18.75 8.36
CA GLY A 33 -3.34 17.71 8.46
C GLY A 33 -3.75 16.34 7.91
N SER A 34 -5.04 16.04 7.90
CA SER A 34 -5.57 14.82 7.30
C SER A 34 -5.41 14.79 5.80
N LYS A 35 -5.67 15.91 5.14
CA LYS A 35 -5.46 16.05 3.70
C LYS A 35 -3.98 15.83 3.36
N GLU A 36 -3.10 16.43 4.13
CA GLU A 36 -1.65 16.27 3.97
C GLU A 36 -1.22 14.81 4.16
N ALA A 37 -1.72 14.12 5.19
CA ALA A 37 -1.42 12.72 5.44
C ALA A 37 -1.84 11.80 4.29
N PHE A 38 -3.03 11.98 3.72
CA PHE A 38 -3.47 11.20 2.56
C PHE A 38 -2.71 11.54 1.28
N LEU A 39 -2.28 12.79 1.11
CA LEU A 39 -1.41 13.16 -0.01
C LEU A 39 0.00 12.56 0.13
N GLU A 40 0.52 12.44 1.35
CA GLU A 40 1.79 11.75 1.61
C GLU A 40 1.69 10.27 1.27
N LEU A 41 0.61 9.58 1.68
CA LEU A 41 0.34 8.21 1.27
C LEU A 41 0.28 8.06 -0.24
N ALA A 42 -0.52 8.89 -0.92
CA ALA A 42 -0.58 8.85 -2.37
C ALA A 42 0.81 9.03 -3.01
N ASN A 43 1.64 9.91 -2.48
CA ASN A 43 3.01 10.07 -2.97
C ASN A 43 3.89 8.84 -2.72
N GLU A 44 3.66 8.08 -1.65
CA GLU A 44 4.37 6.83 -1.43
C GLU A 44 4.00 5.76 -2.44
N GLU A 45 2.68 5.57 -2.68
CA GLU A 45 2.23 4.67 -3.75
C GLU A 45 2.82 5.06 -5.11
N LEU A 46 2.91 6.36 -5.40
CA LEU A 46 3.54 6.82 -6.63
C LEU A 46 5.03 6.45 -6.71
N LYS A 47 5.76 6.50 -5.61
CA LYS A 47 7.17 6.04 -5.57
C LYS A 47 7.28 4.53 -5.80
N HIS A 48 6.34 3.74 -5.27
CA HIS A 48 6.26 2.31 -5.56
C HIS A 48 6.01 2.06 -7.05
N VAL A 49 5.07 2.79 -7.66
CA VAL A 49 4.80 2.73 -9.11
C VAL A 49 6.07 3.01 -9.92
N GLU A 50 6.80 4.08 -9.61
CA GLU A 50 8.03 4.45 -10.32
C GLU A 50 9.12 3.41 -10.14
N PHE A 51 9.29 2.89 -8.93
CA PHE A 51 10.22 1.82 -8.63
C PHE A 51 9.90 0.55 -9.44
N LEU A 52 8.64 0.09 -9.40
CA LEU A 52 8.19 -1.10 -10.11
C LEU A 52 8.28 -0.94 -11.64
N LYS A 53 7.99 0.25 -12.19
CA LYS A 53 8.21 0.54 -13.62
C LYS A 53 9.68 0.45 -14.01
N THR A 54 10.58 0.96 -13.16
CA THR A 54 12.02 0.85 -13.40
C THR A 54 12.46 -0.61 -13.37
N LEU A 55 11.96 -1.38 -12.41
CA LEU A 55 12.21 -2.81 -12.30
C LEU A 55 11.69 -3.57 -13.52
N PHE A 56 10.45 -3.29 -13.96
CA PHE A 56 9.85 -3.88 -15.15
C PHE A 56 10.73 -3.69 -16.39
N ASN A 57 11.21 -2.46 -16.62
CA ASN A 57 12.06 -2.16 -17.77
C ASN A 57 13.41 -2.89 -17.69
N LYS A 58 14.03 -2.93 -16.51
CA LYS A 58 15.26 -3.69 -16.29
C LYS A 58 15.09 -5.17 -16.60
N ILE A 59 14.01 -5.80 -16.12
CA ILE A 59 13.71 -7.20 -16.38
C ILE A 59 13.47 -7.44 -17.88
N LYS A 60 12.74 -6.54 -18.54
CA LYS A 60 12.42 -6.63 -19.96
C LYS A 60 13.67 -6.52 -20.85
N GLU A 61 14.65 -5.74 -20.44
CA GLU A 61 15.89 -5.48 -21.17
C GLU A 61 17.02 -6.48 -20.80
N SER A 62 16.83 -7.28 -19.76
CA SER A 62 17.87 -8.16 -19.22
C SER A 62 17.90 -9.51 -19.91
N ASP A 63 19.11 -10.06 -20.10
CA ASP A 63 19.35 -11.48 -20.33
C ASP A 63 19.22 -12.27 -19.02
N GLU A 64 19.15 -13.61 -19.09
CA GLU A 64 18.95 -14.51 -17.94
C GLU A 64 19.93 -14.28 -16.77
N ASP A 65 21.15 -13.88 -17.05
CA ASP A 65 22.19 -13.66 -16.05
C ASP A 65 22.04 -12.31 -15.31
N ASP A 66 21.39 -11.34 -15.95
CA ASP A 66 21.21 -9.97 -15.42
C ASP A 66 19.94 -9.78 -14.59
N ILE A 67 18.99 -10.72 -14.63
CA ILE A 67 17.72 -10.58 -13.93
C ILE A 67 17.88 -10.47 -12.41
N ARG A 68 18.87 -11.14 -11.85
CA ARG A 68 19.19 -11.05 -10.42
C ARG A 68 19.59 -9.63 -10.03
N LEU A 69 20.40 -8.96 -10.86
CA LEU A 69 20.81 -7.57 -10.64
C LEU A 69 19.64 -6.59 -10.74
N ALA A 70 18.63 -6.89 -11.55
CA ALA A 70 17.42 -6.08 -11.63
C ALA A 70 16.64 -6.07 -10.31
N PHE A 71 16.56 -7.22 -9.63
CA PHE A 71 15.91 -7.36 -8.33
C PHE A 71 16.78 -6.93 -7.12
N ASP A 72 18.08 -6.70 -7.31
CA ASP A 72 18.96 -6.20 -6.24
C ASP A 72 18.70 -4.72 -5.90
N ALA A 73 17.94 -4.01 -6.72
CA ALA A 73 17.52 -2.66 -6.42
C ALA A 73 16.59 -2.64 -5.19
N LYS A 74 17.02 -1.92 -4.15
CA LYS A 74 16.19 -1.78 -2.94
C LYS A 74 15.12 -0.71 -3.17
N PRO A 75 13.85 -1.02 -2.89
CA PRO A 75 12.81 -0.02 -2.92
C PRO A 75 13.05 1.08 -1.85
N PRO A 76 12.55 2.31 -2.02
CA PRO A 76 12.65 3.34 -1.01
C PRO A 76 11.98 2.88 0.29
N SER A 77 12.56 3.19 1.46
CA SER A 77 11.93 2.85 2.75
C SER A 77 10.62 3.61 2.95
N PRO A 78 9.59 2.98 3.53
CA PRO A 78 8.38 3.69 3.92
C PRO A 78 8.73 4.67 5.05
N ASN A 79 8.13 5.85 5.03
CA ASN A 79 8.16 6.69 6.19
C ASN A 79 7.29 6.06 7.28
N ILE A 80 7.81 5.93 8.49
CA ILE A 80 7.02 5.48 9.63
C ILE A 80 6.20 6.68 10.09
N TYR A 81 4.88 6.63 9.85
CA TYR A 81 3.97 7.67 10.30
C TYR A 81 3.55 7.43 11.74
N ASN A 82 3.51 8.49 12.49
CA ASN A 82 2.91 8.52 13.82
C ASN A 82 1.71 9.47 13.76
N TRP A 83 0.62 8.99 13.12
CA TRP A 83 -0.55 9.80 12.94
C TRP A 83 -1.37 9.89 14.23
N GLU A 84 -1.66 11.10 14.66
CA GLU A 84 -2.79 11.36 15.53
C GLU A 84 -4.09 11.05 14.79
N LYS A 85 -5.24 11.06 15.49
CA LYS A 85 -6.53 10.85 14.85
C LYS A 85 -6.73 11.83 13.69
N LEU A 86 -6.87 11.32 12.49
CA LEU A 86 -7.06 12.12 11.30
C LEU A 86 -8.49 12.68 11.25
N GLY A 87 -8.66 13.98 10.98
CA GLY A 87 -9.95 14.65 10.91
C GLY A 87 -10.63 14.45 9.57
N ILE A 88 -11.46 13.42 9.42
CA ILE A 88 -12.40 13.27 8.30
C ILE A 88 -13.78 13.62 8.86
N GLY A 89 -14.38 14.71 8.39
CA GLY A 89 -15.49 15.44 9.00
C GLY A 89 -16.72 14.63 9.45
N VAL A 90 -17.03 13.47 8.83
CA VAL A 90 -18.14 12.61 9.21
C VAL A 90 -17.62 11.25 9.64
N THR A 91 -17.92 10.83 10.87
CA THR A 91 -17.42 9.58 11.47
C THR A 91 -17.70 8.34 10.62
N SER A 92 -18.91 8.21 10.06
CA SER A 92 -19.27 7.08 9.19
C SER A 92 -18.50 7.08 7.87
N LEU A 93 -18.22 8.25 7.31
CA LEU A 93 -17.40 8.38 6.10
C LEU A 93 -15.94 7.98 6.40
N ALA A 94 -15.40 8.44 7.53
CA ALA A 94 -14.06 8.08 7.95
C ALA A 94 -13.90 6.57 8.15
N MET A 95 -14.86 5.93 8.82
CA MET A 95 -14.89 4.47 8.98
C MET A 95 -14.91 3.74 7.64
N SER A 96 -15.72 4.21 6.68
CA SER A 96 -15.78 3.63 5.34
C SER A 96 -14.47 3.76 4.59
N VAL A 97 -13.84 4.93 4.64
CA VAL A 97 -12.53 5.20 4.01
C VAL A 97 -11.46 4.26 4.57
N PHE A 98 -11.33 4.18 5.89
CA PHE A 98 -10.31 3.32 6.50
C PHE A 98 -10.63 1.83 6.31
N SER A 99 -11.89 1.43 6.27
CA SER A 99 -12.28 0.05 5.95
C SER A 99 -11.86 -0.35 4.54
N ILE A 100 -12.05 0.53 3.56
CA ILE A 100 -11.61 0.30 2.17
C ILE A 100 -10.08 0.25 2.11
N GLY A 101 -9.39 1.20 2.73
CA GLY A 101 -7.92 1.20 2.80
C GLY A 101 -7.38 -0.08 3.42
N ILE A 102 -7.91 -0.52 4.55
CA ILE A 102 -7.55 -1.79 5.21
C ILE A 102 -7.71 -2.97 4.25
N GLN A 103 -8.79 -3.02 3.48
CA GLN A 103 -8.99 -4.11 2.52
C GLN A 103 -7.96 -4.04 1.37
N MET A 104 -7.69 -2.86 0.84
CA MET A 104 -6.68 -2.68 -0.20
C MET A 104 -5.29 -3.14 0.25
N GLU A 105 -4.87 -2.75 1.47
CA GLU A 105 -3.58 -3.17 2.01
C GLU A 105 -3.50 -4.70 2.23
N LYS A 106 -4.58 -5.32 2.71
CA LYS A 106 -4.67 -6.78 2.83
C LYS A 106 -4.55 -7.48 1.48
N ASP A 107 -5.24 -6.98 0.48
CA ASP A 107 -5.21 -7.55 -0.87
C ASP A 107 -3.80 -7.42 -1.49
N SER A 108 -3.12 -6.29 -1.26
CA SER A 108 -1.73 -6.07 -1.69
C SER A 108 -0.77 -7.04 -0.99
N ILE A 109 -0.90 -7.20 0.34
CA ILE A 109 -0.09 -8.16 1.12
C ILE A 109 -0.28 -9.59 0.59
N GLU A 110 -1.52 -10.02 0.36
CA GLU A 110 -1.82 -11.35 -0.18
C GLU A 110 -1.26 -11.51 -1.59
N PHE A 111 -1.39 -10.49 -2.42
CA PHE A 111 -0.83 -10.50 -3.78
C PHE A 111 0.68 -10.69 -3.76
N TYR A 112 1.42 -9.91 -2.96
CA TYR A 112 2.88 -10.03 -2.87
C TYR A 112 3.31 -11.35 -2.21
N GLN A 113 2.55 -11.87 -1.24
CA GLN A 113 2.82 -13.17 -0.66
C GLN A 113 2.69 -14.29 -1.70
N ASN A 114 1.62 -14.27 -2.49
CA ASN A 114 1.42 -15.24 -3.57
C ASN A 114 2.50 -15.14 -4.66
N ALA A 115 2.93 -13.93 -5.00
CA ALA A 115 4.02 -13.69 -5.94
C ALA A 115 5.34 -14.25 -5.42
N LYS A 116 5.66 -14.01 -4.15
CA LYS A 116 6.83 -14.55 -3.46
C LYS A 116 6.85 -16.09 -3.50
N ASP A 117 5.72 -16.72 -3.16
CA ASP A 117 5.62 -18.18 -3.07
C ASP A 117 5.78 -18.86 -4.43
N ARG A 118 5.37 -18.19 -5.51
CA ARG A 118 5.51 -18.69 -6.89
C ARG A 118 6.86 -18.41 -7.50
N SER A 119 7.56 -17.38 -7.08
CA SER A 119 8.85 -17.00 -7.65
C SER A 119 9.92 -18.05 -7.36
N THR A 120 10.75 -18.35 -8.35
CA THR A 120 11.96 -19.16 -8.20
C THR A 120 13.23 -18.32 -7.99
N ILE A 121 13.10 -16.99 -8.09
CA ILE A 121 14.21 -16.03 -7.99
C ILE A 121 14.31 -15.50 -6.56
N ASN A 122 15.41 -15.81 -5.87
CA ASN A 122 15.59 -15.40 -4.47
C ASN A 122 15.54 -13.88 -4.28
N ALA A 123 16.18 -13.12 -5.18
CA ALA A 123 16.13 -11.66 -5.12
C ALA A 123 14.70 -11.10 -5.29
N ALA A 124 13.87 -11.74 -6.12
CA ALA A 124 12.46 -11.37 -6.24
C ALA A 124 11.68 -11.67 -4.95
N LYS A 125 11.96 -12.81 -4.30
CA LYS A 125 11.33 -13.13 -3.00
C LYS A 125 11.69 -12.11 -1.93
N GLU A 126 12.94 -11.66 -1.87
CA GLU A 126 13.38 -10.61 -0.94
C GLU A 126 12.70 -9.27 -1.22
N LEU A 127 12.53 -8.92 -2.50
CA LEU A 127 11.79 -7.72 -2.89
C LEU A 127 10.33 -7.80 -2.42
N PHE A 128 9.63 -8.90 -2.71
CA PHE A 128 8.25 -9.07 -2.26
C PHE A 128 8.12 -9.05 -0.74
N ASP A 129 9.10 -9.56 0.01
CA ASP A 129 9.13 -9.42 1.47
C ASP A 129 9.22 -7.97 1.93
N ILE A 130 9.97 -7.14 1.23
CA ILE A 130 10.08 -5.71 1.53
C ILE A 130 8.74 -5.01 1.25
N LEU A 131 8.13 -5.28 0.10
CA LEU A 131 6.82 -4.71 -0.25
C LEU A 131 5.73 -5.14 0.76
N ILE A 132 5.68 -6.42 1.14
CA ILE A 132 4.78 -6.91 2.20
C ILE A 132 4.96 -6.13 3.51
N LYS A 133 6.20 -5.85 3.92
CA LYS A 133 6.46 -5.09 5.15
C LYS A 133 5.95 -3.65 5.06
N TRP A 134 5.98 -3.05 3.89
CA TRP A 134 5.46 -1.72 3.66
C TRP A 134 3.94 -1.67 3.78
N GLU A 135 3.25 -2.55 3.05
CA GLU A 135 1.79 -2.64 3.12
C GLU A 135 1.30 -2.95 4.54
N LYS A 136 2.07 -3.70 5.34
CA LYS A 136 1.77 -3.91 6.76
C LYS A 136 1.85 -2.63 7.59
N VAL A 137 2.75 -1.71 7.31
CA VAL A 137 2.81 -0.40 7.98
C VAL A 137 1.54 0.41 7.70
N HIS A 138 1.10 0.47 6.44
CA HIS A 138 -0.14 1.12 6.07
C HIS A 138 -1.36 0.45 6.74
N LEU A 139 -1.43 -0.87 6.69
CA LEU A 139 -2.51 -1.65 7.31
C LEU A 139 -2.63 -1.37 8.81
N ASP A 140 -1.52 -1.32 9.53
CA ASP A 140 -1.50 -1.04 10.97
C ASP A 140 -2.01 0.37 11.25
N GLN A 141 -1.56 1.37 10.49
CA GLN A 141 -2.00 2.76 10.64
C GLN A 141 -3.50 2.91 10.37
N PHE A 142 -4.00 2.32 9.30
CA PHE A 142 -5.43 2.37 8.98
C PHE A 142 -6.29 1.64 10.00
N THR A 143 -5.80 0.53 10.54
CA THR A 143 -6.50 -0.21 11.59
C THR A 143 -6.62 0.63 12.87
N ILE A 144 -5.58 1.35 13.26
CA ILE A 144 -5.60 2.28 14.39
C ILE A 144 -6.65 3.37 14.13
N GLN A 145 -6.60 4.02 12.97
CA GLN A 145 -7.55 5.08 12.62
C GLN A 145 -9.01 4.58 12.60
N TYR A 146 -9.25 3.43 11.99
CA TYR A 146 -10.57 2.80 11.96
C TYR A 146 -11.12 2.58 13.37
N ASN A 147 -10.30 2.06 14.27
CA ASN A 147 -10.73 1.78 15.66
C ASN A 147 -11.06 3.07 16.42
N LEU A 148 -10.27 4.14 16.25
CA LEU A 148 -10.56 5.44 16.86
C LEU A 148 -11.93 6.00 16.43
N TYR A 149 -12.24 5.94 15.13
CA TYR A 149 -13.53 6.39 14.62
C TYR A 149 -14.69 5.45 15.02
N LYS A 150 -14.45 4.16 15.08
CA LYS A 150 -15.43 3.18 15.53
C LYS A 150 -15.85 3.41 17.00
N GLU A 151 -14.89 3.69 17.88
CA GLU A 151 -15.16 4.02 19.28
C GLU A 151 -15.96 5.31 19.40
N GLU A 152 -15.61 6.36 18.66
CA GLU A 152 -16.37 7.61 18.61
C GLU A 152 -17.81 7.38 18.11
N TRP A 153 -17.98 6.62 17.05
CA TRP A 153 -19.30 6.29 16.51
C TRP A 153 -20.19 5.59 17.53
N TRP A 154 -19.63 4.59 18.27
CA TRP A 154 -20.36 3.91 19.35
C TRP A 154 -20.74 4.85 20.47
N ALA A 155 -19.86 5.75 20.88
CA ALA A 155 -20.13 6.74 21.91
C ALA A 155 -21.28 7.68 21.49
N ASP A 156 -21.29 8.13 20.24
CA ASP A 156 -22.34 9.03 19.68
C ASP A 156 -23.70 8.33 19.59
N GLN A 157 -23.72 7.00 19.35
CA GLN A 157 -24.97 6.23 19.30
C GLN A 157 -25.51 5.89 20.69
N SER A 158 -24.80 6.21 21.77
CA SER A 158 -25.16 5.81 23.15
C SER A 158 -25.32 4.30 23.37
N PHE A 159 -24.73 3.49 22.53
CA PHE A 159 -24.65 2.06 22.74
C PHE A 159 -23.38 1.70 23.52
N SER A 160 -23.54 0.84 24.55
CA SER A 160 -22.37 0.21 25.17
C SER A 160 -21.94 -0.97 24.32
N PRO A 161 -20.69 -1.03 23.84
CA PRO A 161 -20.19 -2.23 23.21
C PRO A 161 -20.17 -3.36 24.24
N PHE A 162 -20.65 -4.52 23.83
CA PHE A 162 -20.73 -5.73 24.69
C PHE A 162 -19.35 -6.26 25.02
#